data_f0251d5f0772ca8ba2b1b0ef10290fe7
#
_entry.id   f0251d5f0772ca8ba2b1b0ef10290fe7
#
_cell.length_a   1.000
_cell.length_b   1.000
_cell.length_c   1.000
_cell.angle_alpha   90.00
_cell.angle_beta   90.00
_cell.angle_gamma   90.00
#
_symmetry.space_group_name_H-M   'P 1'
#
loop_
_entity.id
_entity.type
_entity.pdbx_description
1 polymer ?
#
loop_
_entity_poly.entity_id
_entity_poly.type
_entity_poly.pdbx_seq_one_letter_code
_entity_poly.pdbx_strand_id
1 'polypeptide(L)'
;MLSLNKLIKNIYFIITKEEDVIMKNKPIVREKSSEKVAKFLEKNSLHKKDFAEMIGVTLSYVYNLIDNSIPFSTRSTTIERIATVMEIEPEEFEEYKIPQEPLLIDDAVEFFKSVMKEKGMSVITFLKSFPRKKRLDIVDMLRGTLPIPIDFKELAMIAQVLDLNKDDIYSMWEKRMKQVLEMNGMNIYSNAALVNSMFDCAKKYIHLK
;
A
#
# COMPACT_ATOMS: atom_id res chain seq x y z
N MET A 1 55.96 -14.78 -29.76
CA MET A 1 54.70 -14.83 -30.53
C MET A 1 53.54 -15.09 -29.63
N LEU A 2 52.69 -14.11 -29.39
CA LEU A 2 51.42 -14.33 -28.69
C LEU A 2 50.51 -15.10 -29.59
N SER A 3 49.97 -16.27 -29.13
CA SER A 3 49.11 -17.10 -29.94
C SER A 3 47.87 -16.32 -30.35
N LEU A 4 47.41 -16.52 -31.62
CA LEU A 4 46.21 -15.92 -32.18
C LEU A 4 44.99 -16.02 -31.26
N ASN A 5 44.87 -17.11 -30.52
CA ASN A 5 43.83 -17.34 -29.52
C ASN A 5 43.84 -16.39 -28.33
N LYS A 6 45.02 -15.89 -27.96
CA LYS A 6 45.15 -14.90 -26.87
C LYS A 6 44.75 -13.49 -27.32
N LEU A 7 45.02 -13.18 -28.58
CA LEU A 7 44.59 -11.94 -29.21
C LEU A 7 43.07 -11.90 -29.35
N ILE A 8 42.44 -12.98 -29.84
CA ILE A 8 40.99 -13.09 -30.00
C ILE A 8 40.27 -12.97 -28.63
N LYS A 9 40.77 -13.62 -27.57
CA LYS A 9 40.21 -13.49 -26.24
C LYS A 9 40.28 -12.06 -25.68
N ASN A 10 41.40 -11.37 -25.94
CA ASN A 10 41.52 -9.96 -25.50
C ASN A 10 40.58 -9.04 -26.25
N ILE A 11 40.40 -9.25 -27.57
CA ILE A 11 39.45 -8.46 -28.39
C ILE A 11 38.00 -8.71 -27.91
N TYR A 12 37.63 -9.97 -27.64
CA TYR A 12 36.29 -10.29 -27.09
C TYR A 12 36.07 -9.65 -25.74
N PHE A 13 37.07 -9.64 -24.85
CA PHE A 13 36.99 -9.02 -23.53
C PHE A 13 36.85 -7.49 -23.59
N ILE A 14 37.50 -6.87 -24.56
CA ILE A 14 37.38 -5.40 -24.78
C ILE A 14 36.00 -5.05 -25.33
N ILE A 15 35.50 -5.79 -26.31
CA ILE A 15 34.18 -5.58 -26.92
C ILE A 15 33.06 -5.75 -25.87
N THR A 16 33.10 -6.82 -25.06
CA THR A 16 32.09 -7.03 -24.01
C THR A 16 32.14 -5.97 -22.92
N LYS A 17 33.33 -5.45 -22.58
CA LYS A 17 33.45 -4.32 -21.64
C LYS A 17 32.92 -3.01 -22.20
N GLU A 18 33.14 -2.74 -23.49
CA GLU A 18 32.58 -1.54 -24.14
C GLU A 18 31.05 -1.63 -24.29
N GLU A 19 30.48 -2.80 -24.59
CA GLU A 19 29.04 -3.02 -24.60
C GLU A 19 28.42 -2.81 -23.20
N ASP A 20 29.05 -3.32 -22.14
CA ASP A 20 28.60 -3.12 -20.75
C ASP A 20 28.66 -1.64 -20.31
N VAL A 21 29.66 -0.88 -20.79
CA VAL A 21 29.78 0.57 -20.51
C VAL A 21 28.76 1.37 -21.31
N ILE A 22 28.49 0.98 -22.56
CA ILE A 22 27.47 1.64 -23.41
C ILE A 22 26.06 1.37 -22.87
N MET A 23 25.80 0.16 -22.37
CA MET A 23 24.50 -0.18 -21.74
C MET A 23 24.29 0.58 -20.42
N LYS A 24 25.35 0.85 -19.64
CA LYS A 24 25.27 1.64 -18.39
C LYS A 24 25.12 3.14 -18.63
N ASN A 25 25.43 3.66 -19.81
CA ASN A 25 25.37 5.08 -20.14
C ASN A 25 24.18 5.49 -21.02
N LYS A 26 23.26 4.56 -21.33
CA LYS A 26 21.96 4.99 -21.86
C LYS A 26 21.27 5.81 -20.75
N PRO A 27 20.91 7.09 -21.00
CA PRO A 27 20.10 7.83 -20.06
C PRO A 27 18.84 6.98 -19.83
N ILE A 28 18.65 6.53 -18.59
CA ILE A 28 17.40 5.91 -18.17
C ILE A 28 16.38 7.03 -18.30
N VAL A 29 15.65 7.04 -19.41
CA VAL A 29 14.50 7.93 -19.58
C VAL A 29 13.48 7.42 -18.58
N ARG A 30 13.46 8.04 -17.40
CA ARG A 30 12.45 7.73 -16.39
C ARG A 30 11.10 8.12 -16.96
N GLU A 31 10.16 7.21 -16.84
CA GLU A 31 8.78 7.46 -17.22
C GLU A 31 8.21 8.57 -16.35
N LYS A 32 7.58 9.58 -16.95
CA LYS A 32 6.96 10.67 -16.21
C LYS A 32 5.87 10.15 -15.28
N SER A 33 5.74 10.74 -14.11
CA SER A 33 4.74 10.37 -13.11
C SER A 33 3.30 10.38 -13.65
N SER A 34 2.96 11.36 -14.47
CA SER A 34 1.67 11.45 -15.17
C SER A 34 1.43 10.28 -16.13
N GLU A 35 2.46 9.84 -16.87
CA GLU A 35 2.37 8.69 -17.78
C GLU A 35 2.19 7.38 -17.00
N LYS A 36 2.89 7.20 -15.88
CA LYS A 36 2.73 6.03 -15.02
C LYS A 36 1.28 5.88 -14.56
N VAL A 37 0.69 6.97 -14.05
CA VAL A 37 -0.71 6.96 -13.60
C VAL A 37 -1.66 6.71 -14.77
N ALA A 38 -1.46 7.37 -15.92
CA ALA A 38 -2.31 7.17 -17.09
C ALA A 38 -2.30 5.71 -17.57
N LYS A 39 -1.12 5.11 -17.72
CA LYS A 39 -0.95 3.69 -18.12
C LYS A 39 -1.56 2.73 -17.10
N PHE A 40 -1.43 3.03 -15.81
CA PHE A 40 -2.04 2.22 -14.76
C PHE A 40 -3.57 2.20 -14.88
N LEU A 41 -4.19 3.36 -15.07
CA LEU A 41 -5.64 3.47 -15.25
C LEU A 41 -6.12 2.69 -16.48
N GLU A 42 -5.41 2.80 -17.59
CA GLU A 42 -5.70 2.08 -18.82
C GLU A 42 -5.56 0.58 -18.64
N LYS A 43 -4.41 0.10 -18.15
CA LYS A 43 -4.11 -1.31 -17.92
C LYS A 43 -5.17 -2.00 -17.05
N ASN A 44 -5.67 -1.30 -16.02
CA ASN A 44 -6.64 -1.85 -15.08
C ASN A 44 -8.10 -1.54 -15.44
N SER A 45 -8.34 -0.90 -16.60
CA SER A 45 -9.68 -0.42 -17.02
C SER A 45 -10.38 0.34 -15.90
N LEU A 46 -9.62 1.14 -15.15
CA LEU A 46 -10.11 1.87 -13.98
C LEU A 46 -10.63 3.24 -14.39
N HIS A 47 -11.89 3.51 -14.11
CA HIS A 47 -12.48 4.82 -14.40
C HIS A 47 -11.82 5.91 -13.55
N LYS A 48 -11.48 7.03 -14.18
CA LYS A 48 -10.88 8.20 -13.51
C LYS A 48 -11.69 8.68 -12.30
N LYS A 49 -13.02 8.54 -12.35
CA LYS A 49 -13.91 8.88 -11.23
C LYS A 49 -13.70 7.95 -10.03
N ASP A 50 -13.62 6.63 -10.27
CA ASP A 50 -13.38 5.65 -9.19
C ASP A 50 -11.99 5.85 -8.58
N PHE A 51 -10.99 6.12 -9.43
CA PHE A 51 -9.63 6.43 -8.96
C PHE A 51 -9.60 7.71 -8.10
N ALA A 52 -10.28 8.77 -8.55
CA ALA A 52 -10.39 10.02 -7.78
C ALA A 52 -10.96 9.78 -6.37
N GLU A 53 -12.00 8.96 -6.28
CA GLU A 53 -12.63 8.59 -5.00
C GLU A 53 -11.67 7.75 -4.11
N MET A 54 -10.88 6.83 -4.70
CA MET A 54 -9.91 6.01 -3.98
C MET A 54 -8.79 6.84 -3.36
N ILE A 55 -8.28 7.84 -4.07
CA ILE A 55 -7.18 8.69 -3.59
C ILE A 55 -7.64 9.99 -2.90
N GLY A 56 -8.95 10.22 -2.81
CA GLY A 56 -9.54 11.34 -2.08
C GLY A 56 -9.35 12.70 -2.76
N VAL A 57 -9.46 12.75 -4.10
CA VAL A 57 -9.35 13.97 -4.89
C VAL A 57 -10.55 14.16 -5.81
N THR A 58 -10.65 15.34 -6.45
CA THR A 58 -11.69 15.59 -7.44
C THR A 58 -11.37 14.93 -8.78
N LEU A 59 -12.41 14.67 -9.59
CA LEU A 59 -12.22 14.15 -10.94
C LEU A 59 -11.38 15.09 -11.82
N SER A 60 -11.59 16.40 -11.71
CA SER A 60 -10.79 17.40 -12.43
C SER A 60 -9.30 17.33 -12.05
N TYR A 61 -9.02 17.06 -10.78
CA TYR A 61 -7.65 16.86 -10.32
C TYR A 61 -6.99 15.65 -11.00
N VAL A 62 -7.71 14.53 -11.18
CA VAL A 62 -7.17 13.35 -11.87
C VAL A 62 -6.90 13.67 -13.35
N TYR A 63 -7.75 14.46 -14.03
CA TYR A 63 -7.45 14.89 -15.41
C TYR A 63 -6.15 15.69 -15.49
N ASN A 64 -5.93 16.63 -14.56
CA ASN A 64 -4.68 17.39 -14.51
C ASN A 64 -3.48 16.50 -14.16
N LEU A 65 -3.68 15.51 -13.30
CA LEU A 65 -2.62 14.59 -12.86
C LEU A 65 -2.06 13.74 -14.01
N ILE A 66 -2.91 13.32 -14.95
CA ILE A 66 -2.52 12.48 -16.09
C ILE A 66 -2.17 13.28 -17.36
N ASP A 67 -2.29 14.60 -17.31
CA ASP A 67 -1.95 15.47 -18.45
C ASP A 67 -0.45 15.74 -18.47
N ASN A 68 0.22 15.20 -19.47
CA ASN A 68 1.67 15.35 -19.64
C ASN A 68 2.13 16.78 -19.96
N SER A 69 1.20 17.68 -20.30
CA SER A 69 1.49 19.11 -20.56
C SER A 69 1.54 19.92 -19.26
N ILE A 70 1.01 19.38 -18.15
CA ILE A 70 0.96 20.00 -16.84
C ILE A 70 2.01 19.34 -15.91
N PRO A 71 2.79 20.12 -15.13
CA PRO A 71 3.69 19.54 -14.16
C PRO A 71 2.93 18.67 -13.16
N PHE A 72 3.46 17.47 -12.87
CA PHE A 72 2.89 16.58 -11.88
C PHE A 72 3.11 17.17 -10.48
N SER A 73 2.23 18.09 -10.09
CA SER A 73 2.30 18.80 -8.81
C SER A 73 1.26 18.26 -7.86
N THR A 74 1.70 17.49 -6.87
CA THR A 74 0.82 16.93 -5.85
C THR A 74 1.54 16.81 -4.51
N ARG A 75 0.75 16.67 -3.43
CA ARG A 75 1.28 16.51 -2.08
C ARG A 75 1.78 15.07 -1.89
N SER A 76 2.81 14.89 -1.06
CA SER A 76 3.33 13.56 -0.70
C SER A 76 2.25 12.59 -0.23
N THR A 77 1.29 13.05 0.59
CA THR A 77 0.15 12.24 1.04
C THR A 77 -0.73 11.74 -0.11
N THR A 78 -0.89 12.51 -1.17
CA THR A 78 -1.61 12.09 -2.38
C THR A 78 -0.79 11.10 -3.19
N ILE A 79 0.54 11.32 -3.30
CA ILE A 79 1.45 10.36 -3.95
C ILE A 79 1.41 9.02 -3.25
N GLU A 80 1.47 9.00 -1.93
CA GLU A 80 1.37 7.76 -1.14
C GLU A 80 0.06 7.02 -1.37
N ARG A 81 -1.08 7.73 -1.46
CA ARG A 81 -2.37 7.13 -1.81
C ARG A 81 -2.36 6.54 -3.22
N ILE A 82 -1.80 7.28 -4.18
CA ILE A 82 -1.63 6.80 -5.56
C ILE A 82 -0.78 5.55 -5.57
N ALA A 83 0.38 5.58 -4.92
CA ALA A 83 1.31 4.46 -4.82
C ALA A 83 0.66 3.21 -4.18
N THR A 84 -0.11 3.40 -3.09
CA THR A 84 -0.87 2.31 -2.45
C THR A 84 -1.88 1.68 -3.41
N VAL A 85 -2.64 2.49 -4.16
CA VAL A 85 -3.63 1.96 -5.14
C VAL A 85 -2.94 1.28 -6.32
N MET A 86 -1.75 1.76 -6.70
CA MET A 86 -0.93 1.19 -7.78
C MET A 86 -0.09 -0.01 -7.34
N GLU A 87 -0.01 -0.28 -6.04
CA GLU A 87 0.82 -1.35 -5.45
C GLU A 87 2.32 -1.18 -5.79
N ILE A 88 2.81 0.07 -5.74
CA ILE A 88 4.21 0.46 -5.94
C ILE A 88 4.71 1.29 -4.76
N GLU A 89 6.03 1.50 -4.67
CA GLU A 89 6.61 2.35 -3.65
C GLU A 89 6.44 3.85 -4.01
N PRO A 90 6.14 4.72 -3.04
CA PRO A 90 5.98 6.16 -3.28
C PRO A 90 7.22 6.81 -3.91
N GLU A 91 8.41 6.29 -3.60
CA GLU A 91 9.71 6.72 -4.12
C GLU A 91 9.87 6.51 -5.63
N GLU A 92 8.98 5.75 -6.25
CA GLU A 92 8.94 5.63 -7.70
C GLU A 92 8.43 6.91 -8.41
N PHE A 93 7.83 7.83 -7.65
CA PHE A 93 7.45 9.16 -8.13
C PHE A 93 8.56 10.16 -7.82
N GLU A 94 9.06 10.87 -8.86
CA GLU A 94 10.15 11.85 -8.71
C GLU A 94 9.79 13.02 -7.79
N GLU A 95 8.50 13.34 -7.71
CA GLU A 95 7.96 14.43 -6.91
C GLU A 95 7.73 14.06 -5.45
N TYR A 96 7.90 12.79 -5.08
CA TYR A 96 7.70 12.34 -3.70
C TYR A 96 8.77 12.89 -2.76
N LYS A 97 8.30 13.40 -1.65
CA LYS A 97 9.16 13.85 -0.54
C LYS A 97 8.77 13.05 0.70
N ILE A 98 9.72 12.35 1.28
CA ILE A 98 9.50 11.57 2.50
C ILE A 98 8.92 12.47 3.57
N PRO A 99 7.75 12.15 4.16
CA PRO A 99 7.18 12.92 5.26
C PRO A 99 8.09 12.86 6.49
N GLN A 100 8.12 13.95 7.27
CA GLN A 100 8.93 14.02 8.49
C GLN A 100 8.33 13.20 9.65
N GLU A 101 7.04 12.90 9.60
CA GLU A 101 6.34 12.13 10.62
C GLU A 101 6.36 10.63 10.28
N PRO A 102 6.76 9.76 11.23
CA PRO A 102 6.74 8.33 10.99
C PRO A 102 5.30 7.84 10.81
N LEU A 103 5.09 6.99 9.82
CA LEU A 103 3.83 6.27 9.65
C LEU A 103 3.63 5.31 10.82
N LEU A 104 2.40 5.21 11.32
CA LEU A 104 2.04 4.19 12.30
C LEU A 104 2.05 2.82 11.60
N ILE A 105 3.00 1.96 12.00
CA ILE A 105 2.99 0.58 11.53
C ILE A 105 1.98 -0.19 12.38
N ASP A 106 0.90 -0.62 11.75
CA ASP A 106 -0.08 -1.49 12.39
C ASP A 106 0.10 -2.92 11.87
N ASP A 107 0.50 -3.85 12.75
CA ASP A 107 0.69 -5.26 12.40
C ASP A 107 -0.53 -5.90 11.74
N ALA A 108 -1.73 -5.39 12.03
CA ALA A 108 -2.94 -5.88 11.40
C ALA A 108 -3.07 -5.43 9.95
N VAL A 109 -2.52 -4.28 9.60
CA VAL A 109 -2.44 -3.82 8.19
C VAL A 109 -1.51 -4.74 7.41
N GLU A 110 -0.36 -5.09 7.97
CA GLU A 110 0.57 -6.04 7.35
C GLU A 110 -0.05 -7.43 7.22
N PHE A 111 -0.84 -7.86 8.20
CA PHE A 111 -1.61 -9.10 8.10
C PHE A 111 -2.61 -9.04 6.95
N PHE A 112 -3.40 -7.97 6.81
CA PHE A 112 -4.32 -7.82 5.67
C PHE A 112 -3.58 -7.85 4.32
N LYS A 113 -2.46 -7.14 4.21
CA LYS A 113 -1.64 -7.15 2.99
C LYS A 113 -1.13 -8.55 2.65
N SER A 114 -0.67 -9.33 3.64
CA SER A 114 -0.22 -10.71 3.43
C SER A 114 -1.35 -11.62 2.94
N VAL A 115 -2.53 -11.54 3.55
CA VAL A 115 -3.72 -12.31 3.12
C VAL A 115 -4.14 -11.92 1.70
N MET A 116 -4.15 -10.63 1.37
CA MET A 116 -4.44 -10.17 0.00
C MET A 116 -3.46 -10.77 -1.00
N LYS A 117 -2.17 -10.76 -0.67
CA LYS A 117 -1.10 -11.33 -1.51
C LYS A 117 -1.27 -12.85 -1.69
N GLU A 118 -1.55 -13.59 -0.62
CA GLU A 118 -1.80 -15.04 -0.67
C GLU A 118 -3.00 -15.39 -1.56
N LYS A 119 -4.05 -14.57 -1.52
CA LYS A 119 -5.27 -14.74 -2.34
C LYS A 119 -5.12 -14.18 -3.77
N GLY A 120 -3.99 -13.59 -4.13
CA GLY A 120 -3.80 -12.91 -5.42
C GLY A 120 -4.77 -11.74 -5.63
N MET A 121 -5.22 -11.12 -4.56
CA MET A 121 -6.18 -10.02 -4.58
C MET A 121 -5.44 -8.68 -4.68
N SER A 122 -5.65 -7.94 -5.77
CA SER A 122 -5.12 -6.59 -5.92
C SER A 122 -5.83 -5.59 -5.01
N VAL A 123 -5.14 -4.49 -4.66
CA VAL A 123 -5.72 -3.37 -3.89
C VAL A 123 -6.97 -2.82 -4.58
N ILE A 124 -6.97 -2.70 -5.91
CA ILE A 124 -8.16 -2.24 -6.66
C ILE A 124 -9.35 -3.18 -6.45
N THR A 125 -9.14 -4.49 -6.52
CA THR A 125 -10.19 -5.50 -6.31
C THR A 125 -10.74 -5.42 -4.90
N PHE A 126 -9.84 -5.30 -3.92
CA PHE A 126 -10.20 -5.12 -2.52
C PHE A 126 -11.05 -3.86 -2.32
N LEU A 127 -10.59 -2.71 -2.80
CA LEU A 127 -11.30 -1.43 -2.68
C LEU A 127 -12.69 -1.44 -3.37
N LYS A 128 -12.82 -2.11 -4.52
CA LYS A 128 -14.11 -2.24 -5.22
C LYS A 128 -15.16 -3.01 -4.42
N SER A 129 -14.75 -3.85 -3.48
CA SER A 129 -15.65 -4.60 -2.58
C SER A 129 -16.31 -3.72 -1.51
N PHE A 130 -15.84 -2.48 -1.34
CA PHE A 130 -16.39 -1.53 -0.37
C PHE A 130 -17.24 -0.43 -1.02
N PRO A 131 -18.20 0.13 -0.28
CA PRO A 131 -18.93 1.33 -0.70
C PRO A 131 -17.95 2.47 -1.00
N ARG A 132 -18.23 3.27 -2.04
CA ARG A 132 -17.33 4.33 -2.53
C ARG A 132 -16.81 5.24 -1.41
N LYS A 133 -17.71 5.69 -0.52
CA LYS A 133 -17.38 6.58 0.60
C LYS A 133 -16.41 5.99 1.64
N LYS A 134 -16.20 4.68 1.65
CA LYS A 134 -15.27 4.00 2.57
C LYS A 134 -13.90 3.70 1.94
N ARG A 135 -13.77 3.83 0.64
CA ARG A 135 -12.55 3.43 -0.07
C ARG A 135 -11.34 4.24 0.35
N LEU A 136 -11.51 5.55 0.56
CA LEU A 136 -10.43 6.42 1.02
C LEU A 136 -9.93 5.99 2.41
N ASP A 137 -10.84 5.69 3.35
CA ASP A 137 -10.48 5.23 4.69
C ASP A 137 -9.68 3.92 4.60
N ILE A 138 -10.08 3.00 3.71
CA ILE A 138 -9.36 1.74 3.49
C ILE A 138 -7.96 2.00 2.88
N VAL A 139 -7.82 2.94 1.94
CA VAL A 139 -6.50 3.31 1.39
C VAL A 139 -5.62 3.88 2.48
N ASP A 140 -6.14 4.80 3.32
CA ASP A 140 -5.37 5.40 4.42
C ASP A 140 -5.02 4.38 5.51
N MET A 141 -5.87 3.37 5.73
CA MET A 141 -5.57 2.22 6.58
C MET A 141 -4.41 1.38 5.98
N LEU A 142 -4.49 1.02 4.69
CA LEU A 142 -3.44 0.25 4.01
C LEU A 142 -2.09 0.97 3.96
N ARG A 143 -2.09 2.31 4.01
CA ARG A 143 -0.89 3.14 4.14
C ARG A 143 -0.33 3.18 5.57
N GLY A 144 -1.09 2.74 6.56
CA GLY A 144 -0.73 2.86 7.97
C GLY A 144 -0.94 4.26 8.55
N THR A 145 -1.68 5.15 7.87
CA THR A 145 -2.02 6.49 8.38
C THR A 145 -3.35 6.52 9.13
N LEU A 146 -4.21 5.55 8.88
CA LEU A 146 -5.44 5.33 9.62
C LEU A 146 -5.35 3.95 10.31
N PRO A 147 -5.57 3.87 11.62
CA PRO A 147 -5.58 2.59 12.33
C PRO A 147 -6.78 1.74 11.92
N ILE A 148 -6.69 0.43 12.14
CA ILE A 148 -7.85 -0.45 11.97
C ILE A 148 -9.03 0.01 12.84
N PRO A 149 -10.27 -0.18 12.34
CA PRO A 149 -11.47 0.19 13.08
C PRO A 149 -11.56 -0.51 14.44
N ILE A 150 -12.00 0.20 15.46
CA ILE A 150 -12.40 -0.38 16.75
C ILE A 150 -13.79 -0.97 16.64
N ASP A 151 -14.65 -0.39 15.81
CA ASP A 151 -15.99 -0.91 15.58
C ASP A 151 -15.91 -2.31 14.97
N PHE A 152 -16.45 -3.27 15.72
CA PHE A 152 -16.38 -4.67 15.34
C PHE A 152 -17.12 -4.97 14.02
N LYS A 153 -18.18 -4.21 13.71
CA LYS A 153 -18.94 -4.38 12.46
C LYS A 153 -18.11 -3.90 11.26
N GLU A 154 -17.40 -2.79 11.42
CA GLU A 154 -16.51 -2.28 10.36
C GLU A 154 -15.34 -3.25 10.13
N LEU A 155 -14.73 -3.76 11.21
CA LEU A 155 -13.65 -4.74 11.11
C LEU A 155 -14.15 -6.05 10.49
N ALA A 156 -15.33 -6.55 10.90
CA ALA A 156 -15.95 -7.75 10.32
C ALA A 156 -16.25 -7.58 8.82
N MET A 157 -16.67 -6.40 8.39
CA MET A 157 -16.90 -6.11 6.97
C MET A 157 -15.60 -6.20 6.17
N ILE A 158 -14.49 -5.67 6.68
CA ILE A 158 -13.17 -5.75 6.05
C ILE A 158 -12.73 -7.22 5.97
N ALA A 159 -12.84 -7.92 7.08
CA ALA A 159 -12.44 -9.32 7.19
C ALA A 159 -13.30 -10.26 6.32
N GLN A 160 -14.59 -9.97 6.15
CA GLN A 160 -15.48 -10.73 5.28
C GLN A 160 -15.02 -10.66 3.81
N VAL A 161 -14.55 -9.50 3.33
CA VAL A 161 -14.00 -9.36 1.98
C VAL A 161 -12.77 -10.24 1.79
N LEU A 162 -11.98 -10.42 2.85
CA LEU A 162 -10.78 -11.27 2.86
C LEU A 162 -11.08 -12.73 3.24
N ASP A 163 -12.36 -13.07 3.48
CA ASP A 163 -12.78 -14.41 3.91
C ASP A 163 -11.97 -14.91 5.12
N LEU A 164 -11.83 -14.05 6.12
CA LEU A 164 -11.16 -14.36 7.38
C LEU A 164 -12.12 -15.05 8.34
N ASN A 165 -11.59 -15.95 9.14
CA ASN A 165 -12.38 -16.62 10.17
C ASN A 165 -12.66 -15.70 11.38
N LYS A 166 -13.59 -16.12 12.24
CA LYS A 166 -14.01 -15.33 13.40
C LYS A 166 -12.90 -15.10 14.41
N ASP A 167 -12.02 -16.08 14.58
CA ASP A 167 -10.94 -15.99 15.56
C ASP A 167 -9.86 -15.00 15.12
N ASP A 168 -9.57 -14.93 13.81
CA ASP A 168 -8.66 -13.92 13.24
C ASP A 168 -9.22 -12.52 13.44
N ILE A 169 -10.51 -12.32 13.15
CA ILE A 169 -11.19 -11.02 13.34
C ILE A 169 -11.15 -10.60 14.81
N TYR A 170 -11.46 -11.54 15.71
CA TYR A 170 -11.44 -11.27 17.13
C TYR A 170 -10.03 -10.93 17.62
N SER A 171 -9.02 -11.67 17.20
CA SER A 171 -7.62 -11.44 17.55
C SER A 171 -7.15 -10.02 17.12
N MET A 172 -7.51 -9.60 15.91
CA MET A 172 -7.20 -8.24 15.44
C MET A 172 -7.91 -7.16 16.23
N TRP A 173 -9.21 -7.36 16.53
CA TRP A 173 -9.98 -6.45 17.38
C TRP A 173 -9.39 -6.35 18.77
N GLU A 174 -9.06 -7.46 19.40
CA GLU A 174 -8.43 -7.52 20.72
C GLU A 174 -7.11 -6.73 20.75
N LYS A 175 -6.26 -6.95 19.73
CA LYS A 175 -4.98 -6.25 19.58
C LYS A 175 -5.19 -4.74 19.49
N ARG A 176 -6.14 -4.31 18.65
CA ARG A 176 -6.48 -2.90 18.49
C ARG A 176 -7.04 -2.29 19.79
N MET A 177 -7.91 -3.01 20.50
CA MET A 177 -8.46 -2.55 21.77
C MET A 177 -7.36 -2.41 22.84
N LYS A 178 -6.39 -3.33 22.89
CA LYS A 178 -5.22 -3.21 23.80
C LYS A 178 -4.44 -1.94 23.50
N GLN A 179 -4.16 -1.63 22.23
CA GLN A 179 -3.51 -0.37 21.84
C GLN A 179 -4.30 0.85 22.32
N VAL A 180 -5.62 0.85 22.15
CA VAL A 180 -6.47 1.96 22.59
C VAL A 180 -6.43 2.12 24.12
N LEU A 181 -6.46 1.03 24.87
CA LEU A 181 -6.34 1.09 26.32
C LEU A 181 -5.01 1.69 26.77
N GLU A 182 -3.90 1.28 26.12
CA GLU A 182 -2.56 1.83 26.37
C GLU A 182 -2.47 3.32 26.02
N MET A 183 -3.01 3.74 24.87
CA MET A 183 -3.06 5.14 24.47
C MET A 183 -3.87 6.02 25.45
N ASN A 184 -4.83 5.43 26.17
CA ASN A 184 -5.61 6.08 27.21
C ASN A 184 -4.99 5.92 28.61
N GLY A 185 -3.73 5.51 28.71
CA GLY A 185 -2.96 5.47 29.95
C GLY A 185 -3.17 4.20 30.79
N MET A 186 -3.85 3.17 30.27
CA MET A 186 -3.99 1.91 30.97
C MET A 186 -2.74 1.04 30.75
N ASN A 187 -2.06 0.69 31.84
CA ASN A 187 -0.99 -0.31 31.75
C ASN A 187 -1.61 -1.71 31.66
N ILE A 188 -1.63 -2.28 30.44
CA ILE A 188 -2.26 -3.58 30.17
C ILE A 188 -1.52 -4.72 30.84
N TYR A 189 -0.23 -4.60 31.10
CA TYR A 189 0.58 -5.65 31.73
C TYR A 189 0.32 -5.75 33.24
N SER A 190 0.26 -4.61 33.93
CA SER A 190 -0.07 -4.59 35.35
C SER A 190 -1.54 -4.91 35.64
N ASN A 191 -2.41 -4.75 34.65
CA ASN A 191 -3.84 -5.06 34.74
C ASN A 191 -4.24 -6.28 33.89
N ALA A 192 -3.32 -7.17 33.56
CA ALA A 192 -3.52 -8.25 32.61
C ALA A 192 -4.73 -9.13 32.94
N ALA A 193 -4.94 -9.48 34.22
CA ALA A 193 -6.07 -10.30 34.64
C ALA A 193 -7.43 -9.63 34.36
N LEU A 194 -7.52 -8.31 34.63
CA LEU A 194 -8.73 -7.52 34.36
C LEU A 194 -8.96 -7.40 32.84
N VAL A 195 -7.93 -7.04 32.09
CA VAL A 195 -7.98 -6.87 30.64
C VAL A 195 -8.41 -8.18 29.95
N ASN A 196 -7.80 -9.30 30.31
CA ASN A 196 -8.16 -10.61 29.76
C ASN A 196 -9.61 -11.00 30.12
N SER A 197 -10.04 -10.76 31.36
CA SER A 197 -11.43 -11.02 31.77
C SER A 197 -12.43 -10.17 30.96
N MET A 198 -12.11 -8.91 30.68
CA MET A 198 -12.94 -8.04 29.82
C MET A 198 -13.04 -8.60 28.39
N PHE A 199 -11.94 -9.05 27.82
CA PHE A 199 -11.93 -9.61 26.46
C PHE A 199 -12.63 -10.95 26.39
N ASP A 200 -12.46 -11.84 27.38
CA ASP A 200 -13.20 -13.11 27.47
C ASP A 200 -14.71 -12.87 27.58
N CYS A 201 -15.11 -11.85 28.32
CA CYS A 201 -16.49 -11.44 28.39
C CYS A 201 -17.01 -10.93 27.06
N ALA A 202 -16.26 -10.01 26.40
CA ALA A 202 -16.63 -9.45 25.10
C ALA A 202 -16.76 -10.55 24.03
N LYS A 203 -15.86 -11.53 24.01
CA LYS A 203 -15.89 -12.66 23.07
C LYS A 203 -17.19 -13.44 23.11
N LYS A 204 -17.82 -13.56 24.29
CA LYS A 204 -19.11 -14.26 24.47
C LYS A 204 -20.30 -13.49 23.89
N TYR A 205 -20.19 -12.14 23.82
CA TYR A 205 -21.29 -11.28 23.37
C TYR A 205 -21.10 -10.75 21.94
N ILE A 206 -19.92 -10.91 21.34
CA ILE A 206 -19.67 -10.54 19.96
C ILE A 206 -20.18 -11.67 19.06
N HIS A 207 -21.40 -11.51 18.56
CA HIS A 207 -21.98 -12.43 17.57
C HIS A 207 -21.70 -11.89 16.17
N LEU A 208 -20.79 -12.56 15.45
CA LEU A 208 -20.68 -12.43 14.01
C LEU A 208 -21.84 -13.18 13.37
N LYS A 209 -22.76 -12.46 12.74
CA LYS A 209 -23.76 -13.05 11.84
C LYS A 209 -23.16 -13.23 10.46
#